data_645ae8c454a1b920c4c4f161899550f9
#
_entry.id   645ae8c454a1b920c4c4f161899550f9
#
_cell.length_a   1.000
_cell.length_b   1.000
_cell.length_c   1.000
_cell.angle_alpha   90.00
_cell.angle_beta   90.00
_cell.angle_gamma   90.00
#
_symmetry.space_group_name_H-M   'P 1'
#
loop_
_entity.id
_entity.type
_entity.pdbx_description
1 polymer ?
#
loop_
_entity_poly.entity_id
_entity_poly.type
_entity_poly.pdbx_seq_one_letter_code
_entity_poly.pdbx_strand_id
1 'polypeptide(L)'
;MILLFATIGVWNKTSLVAYALSVAVVSLLTCLVIQTGEYYKPGLLAKIEKPVSLFLFFWWAMGTGIMTFAGPFLTVSNGYFSAWLGLIAVTHWAIEIDTEKIKTLDTGHKTLMAFGAASALVMFACIPEFTSYPGQAAWGFVVGLLSVCGSAVLFRGGMLDEVNAQQLKVVSIIMFSIWSTVAGILTFNHPFEIAGNGYFGCWGGFLCATYFMNYVLTREDDLV
;
A
#
# COMPACT_ATOMS: atom_id res chain seq x y z
N MET A 1 -5.30 -15.46 -11.97
CA MET A 1 -6.53 -16.29 -12.12
C MET A 1 -7.73 -15.69 -11.38
N ILE A 2 -7.69 -15.42 -10.06
CA ILE A 2 -8.86 -14.91 -9.30
C ILE A 2 -9.40 -13.60 -9.89
N LEU A 3 -8.52 -12.62 -10.19
CA LEU A 3 -8.91 -11.36 -10.81
C LEU A 3 -9.61 -11.57 -12.17
N LEU A 4 -9.14 -12.50 -12.99
CA LEU A 4 -9.73 -12.83 -14.28
C LEU A 4 -11.19 -13.28 -14.11
N PHE A 5 -11.44 -14.24 -13.22
CA PHE A 5 -12.79 -14.72 -12.95
C PHE A 5 -13.69 -13.65 -12.32
N ALA A 6 -13.15 -12.86 -11.38
CA ALA A 6 -13.88 -11.75 -10.77
C ALA A 6 -14.32 -10.72 -11.84
N THR A 7 -13.44 -10.42 -12.79
CA THR A 7 -13.72 -9.46 -13.87
C THR A 7 -14.76 -9.99 -14.85
N ILE A 8 -14.69 -11.29 -15.20
CA ILE A 8 -15.71 -11.94 -16.05
C ILE A 8 -17.07 -11.90 -15.34
N GLY A 9 -17.11 -12.14 -14.03
CA GLY A 9 -18.35 -12.13 -13.24
C GLY A 9 -19.07 -10.77 -13.18
N VAL A 10 -18.33 -9.66 -13.33
CA VAL A 10 -18.88 -8.29 -13.35
C VAL A 10 -18.92 -7.68 -14.76
N TRP A 11 -18.83 -8.50 -15.81
CA TRP A 11 -18.71 -8.03 -17.18
C TRP A 11 -19.95 -7.25 -17.65
N ASN A 12 -19.76 -5.95 -17.91
CA ASN A 12 -20.81 -5.03 -18.34
C ASN A 12 -20.38 -4.15 -19.54
N LYS A 13 -19.29 -4.52 -20.22
CA LYS A 13 -18.70 -3.80 -21.38
C LYS A 13 -18.24 -2.36 -21.08
N THR A 14 -18.08 -1.97 -19.83
CA THR A 14 -17.50 -0.67 -19.48
C THR A 14 -15.98 -0.69 -19.65
N SER A 15 -15.39 0.49 -19.90
CA SER A 15 -13.94 0.66 -20.05
C SER A 15 -13.16 0.19 -18.81
N LEU A 16 -13.71 0.42 -17.61
CA LEU A 16 -13.07 0.02 -16.36
C LEU A 16 -13.00 -1.51 -16.19
N VAL A 17 -14.07 -2.22 -16.57
CA VAL A 17 -14.08 -3.68 -16.54
C VAL A 17 -13.15 -4.26 -17.63
N ALA A 18 -13.14 -3.67 -18.82
CA ALA A 18 -12.22 -4.06 -19.89
C ALA A 18 -10.75 -3.82 -19.48
N TYR A 19 -10.47 -2.72 -18.78
CA TYR A 19 -9.16 -2.45 -18.22
C TYR A 19 -8.76 -3.48 -17.15
N ALA A 20 -9.63 -3.79 -16.20
CA ALA A 20 -9.40 -4.82 -15.19
C ALA A 20 -9.12 -6.21 -15.83
N LEU A 21 -9.85 -6.54 -16.90
CA LEU A 21 -9.59 -7.75 -17.68
C LEU A 21 -8.19 -7.72 -18.31
N SER A 22 -7.79 -6.57 -18.88
CA SER A 22 -6.44 -6.43 -19.47
C SER A 22 -5.33 -6.63 -18.43
N VAL A 23 -5.50 -6.11 -17.21
CA VAL A 23 -4.54 -6.31 -16.11
C VAL A 23 -4.39 -7.81 -15.81
N ALA A 24 -5.50 -8.54 -15.72
CA ALA A 24 -5.49 -9.97 -15.44
C ALA A 24 -4.86 -10.79 -16.58
N VAL A 25 -5.25 -10.50 -17.84
CA VAL A 25 -4.79 -11.25 -19.03
C VAL A 25 -3.31 -11.01 -19.30
N VAL A 26 -2.86 -9.75 -19.31
CA VAL A 26 -1.45 -9.40 -19.52
C VAL A 26 -0.57 -10.08 -18.48
N SER A 27 -0.96 -10.01 -17.21
CA SER A 27 -0.19 -10.65 -16.12
C SER A 27 -0.15 -12.18 -16.28
N LEU A 28 -1.28 -12.80 -16.61
CA LEU A 28 -1.33 -14.25 -16.83
C LEU A 28 -0.44 -14.67 -18.00
N LEU A 29 -0.53 -13.97 -19.14
CA LEU A 29 0.29 -14.25 -20.31
C LEU A 29 1.78 -14.06 -20.01
N THR A 30 2.15 -12.99 -19.29
CA THR A 30 3.53 -12.75 -18.86
C THR A 30 4.04 -13.91 -18.01
N CYS A 31 3.28 -14.38 -17.02
CA CYS A 31 3.66 -15.52 -16.19
C CYS A 31 3.82 -16.81 -17.02
N LEU A 32 2.90 -17.08 -17.96
CA LEU A 32 2.96 -18.26 -18.82
C LEU A 32 4.20 -18.21 -19.75
N VAL A 33 4.48 -17.05 -20.34
CA VAL A 33 5.66 -16.86 -21.21
C VAL A 33 6.95 -17.07 -20.42
N ILE A 34 7.05 -16.54 -19.20
CA ILE A 34 8.22 -16.74 -18.34
C ILE A 34 8.40 -18.21 -17.97
N GLN A 35 7.33 -18.87 -17.49
CA GLN A 35 7.41 -20.29 -17.11
C GLN A 35 7.77 -21.20 -18.27
N THR A 36 7.15 -20.95 -19.43
CA THR A 36 7.45 -21.71 -20.65
C THR A 36 8.87 -21.43 -21.16
N GLY A 37 9.26 -20.15 -21.15
CA GLY A 37 10.59 -19.73 -21.55
C GLY A 37 11.69 -20.33 -20.67
N GLU A 38 11.49 -20.36 -19.36
CA GLU A 38 12.44 -20.96 -18.40
C GLU A 38 12.54 -22.49 -18.59
N TYR A 39 11.42 -23.14 -18.92
CA TYR A 39 11.41 -24.58 -19.22
C TYR A 39 12.26 -24.92 -20.46
N TYR A 40 12.18 -24.14 -21.54
CA TYR A 40 12.94 -24.40 -22.77
C TYR A 40 14.34 -23.78 -22.77
N LYS A 41 14.59 -22.74 -22.00
CA LYS A 41 15.87 -22.04 -21.88
C LYS A 41 16.14 -21.72 -20.41
N PRO A 42 16.68 -22.69 -19.64
CA PRO A 42 17.03 -22.46 -18.24
C PRO A 42 17.97 -21.26 -18.06
N GLY A 43 17.68 -20.41 -17.10
CA GLY A 43 18.40 -19.15 -16.85
C GLY A 43 17.92 -17.96 -17.69
N LEU A 44 16.83 -18.10 -18.43
CA LEU A 44 16.19 -16.97 -19.11
C LEU A 44 15.66 -15.95 -18.10
N LEU A 45 14.99 -16.45 -17.06
CA LEU A 45 14.39 -15.60 -16.01
C LEU A 45 15.46 -14.69 -15.37
N ALA A 46 16.61 -15.23 -15.00
CA ALA A 46 17.69 -14.45 -14.39
C ALA A 46 18.15 -13.24 -15.24
N LYS A 47 17.95 -13.30 -16.56
CA LYS A 47 18.31 -12.21 -17.48
C LYS A 47 17.23 -11.13 -17.61
N ILE A 48 15.97 -11.50 -17.44
CA ILE A 48 14.82 -10.62 -17.71
C ILE A 48 14.01 -10.27 -16.46
N GLU A 49 14.32 -10.88 -15.31
CA GLU A 49 13.52 -10.73 -14.08
C GLU A 49 13.38 -9.27 -13.64
N LYS A 50 14.47 -8.49 -13.66
CA LYS A 50 14.45 -7.10 -13.25
C LYS A 50 13.52 -6.24 -14.12
N PRO A 51 13.64 -6.17 -15.45
CA PRO A 51 12.72 -5.38 -16.25
C PRO A 51 11.28 -5.91 -16.20
N VAL A 52 11.07 -7.21 -16.11
CA VAL A 52 9.73 -7.79 -16.04
C VAL A 52 9.07 -7.52 -14.70
N SER A 53 9.78 -7.64 -13.58
CA SER A 53 9.24 -7.34 -12.26
C SER A 53 8.87 -5.86 -12.13
N LEU A 54 9.70 -4.94 -12.64
CA LEU A 54 9.40 -3.51 -12.67
C LEU A 54 8.18 -3.21 -13.56
N PHE A 55 8.10 -3.81 -14.74
CA PHE A 55 6.94 -3.66 -15.61
C PHE A 55 5.66 -4.13 -14.90
N LEU A 56 5.66 -5.32 -14.32
CA LEU A 56 4.51 -5.85 -13.59
C LEU A 56 4.19 -5.04 -12.34
N PHE A 57 5.18 -4.51 -11.64
CA PHE A 57 4.96 -3.63 -10.50
C PHE A 57 4.16 -2.38 -10.91
N PHE A 58 4.60 -1.64 -11.93
CA PHE A 58 3.87 -0.46 -12.39
C PHE A 58 2.51 -0.83 -12.98
N TRP A 59 2.42 -1.94 -13.70
CA TRP A 59 1.17 -2.43 -14.28
C TRP A 59 0.12 -2.74 -13.20
N TRP A 60 0.52 -3.42 -12.12
CA TRP A 60 -0.35 -3.71 -10.99
C TRP A 60 -0.59 -2.50 -10.09
N ALA A 61 0.36 -1.60 -9.90
CA ALA A 61 0.16 -0.39 -9.12
C ALA A 61 -0.93 0.50 -9.74
N MET A 62 -0.84 0.75 -11.06
CA MET A 62 -1.88 1.45 -11.80
C MET A 62 -3.19 0.64 -11.84
N GLY A 63 -3.09 -0.66 -12.09
CA GLY A 63 -4.24 -1.56 -12.16
C GLY A 63 -5.02 -1.57 -10.86
N THR A 64 -4.37 -1.83 -9.74
CA THR A 64 -4.99 -1.86 -8.41
C THR A 64 -5.57 -0.48 -8.06
N GLY A 65 -4.83 0.60 -8.31
CA GLY A 65 -5.31 1.95 -8.10
C GLY A 65 -6.63 2.21 -8.86
N ILE A 66 -6.65 2.01 -10.16
CA ILE A 66 -7.86 2.24 -10.96
C ILE A 66 -9.01 1.31 -10.52
N MET A 67 -8.74 0.01 -10.38
CA MET A 67 -9.79 -0.97 -10.04
C MET A 67 -10.44 -0.74 -8.69
N THR A 68 -9.69 -0.24 -7.70
CA THR A 68 -10.17 -0.12 -6.32
C THR A 68 -10.55 1.32 -5.91
N PHE A 69 -10.18 2.34 -6.70
CA PHE A 69 -10.59 3.74 -6.46
C PHE A 69 -11.59 4.27 -7.50
N ALA A 70 -11.54 3.79 -8.74
CA ALA A 70 -12.45 4.22 -9.80
C ALA A 70 -13.44 3.12 -10.22
N GLY A 71 -13.17 1.86 -9.92
CA GLY A 71 -13.99 0.69 -10.21
C GLY A 71 -13.30 -0.29 -11.16
N PRO A 72 -13.84 -1.51 -11.28
CA PRO A 72 -15.15 -2.00 -10.80
C PRO A 72 -15.17 -2.55 -9.35
N PHE A 73 -14.07 -2.56 -8.61
CA PHE A 73 -13.95 -3.23 -7.31
C PHE A 73 -13.73 -2.22 -6.18
N LEU A 74 -14.70 -1.31 -5.96
CA LEU A 74 -14.61 -0.25 -4.96
C LEU A 74 -14.75 -0.74 -3.52
N THR A 75 -15.44 -1.86 -3.31
CA THR A 75 -15.68 -2.46 -2.00
C THR A 75 -15.17 -3.89 -1.95
N VAL A 76 -15.11 -4.44 -0.74
CA VAL A 76 -14.60 -5.79 -0.47
C VAL A 76 -15.28 -6.84 -1.35
N SER A 77 -14.49 -7.52 -2.15
CA SER A 77 -14.89 -8.57 -3.07
C SER A 77 -13.69 -9.41 -3.49
N ASN A 78 -13.92 -10.52 -4.18
CA ASN A 78 -12.81 -11.32 -4.73
C ASN A 78 -11.94 -10.50 -5.70
N GLY A 79 -12.54 -9.59 -6.47
CA GLY A 79 -11.83 -8.68 -7.36
C GLY A 79 -10.97 -7.68 -6.57
N TYR A 80 -11.52 -7.08 -5.51
CA TYR A 80 -10.81 -6.17 -4.62
C TYR A 80 -9.57 -6.83 -3.98
N PHE A 81 -9.76 -7.96 -3.31
CA PHE A 81 -8.64 -8.66 -2.68
C PHE A 81 -7.62 -9.16 -3.70
N SER A 82 -8.05 -9.68 -4.85
CA SER A 82 -7.11 -10.15 -5.86
C SER A 82 -6.30 -9.02 -6.49
N ALA A 83 -6.84 -7.79 -6.59
CA ALA A 83 -6.09 -6.62 -7.03
C ALA A 83 -4.97 -6.28 -6.05
N TRP A 84 -5.27 -6.18 -4.75
CA TRP A 84 -4.27 -5.89 -3.72
C TRP A 84 -3.25 -7.01 -3.55
N LEU A 85 -3.67 -8.28 -3.54
CA LEU A 85 -2.74 -9.42 -3.47
C LEU A 85 -1.82 -9.49 -4.69
N GLY A 86 -2.33 -9.17 -5.88
CA GLY A 86 -1.50 -9.07 -7.08
C GLY A 86 -0.42 -8.00 -6.94
N LEU A 87 -0.79 -6.80 -6.49
CA LEU A 87 0.18 -5.72 -6.23
C LEU A 87 1.22 -6.12 -5.17
N ILE A 88 0.79 -6.71 -4.05
CA ILE A 88 1.70 -7.17 -2.99
C ILE A 88 2.69 -8.20 -3.55
N ALA A 89 2.22 -9.18 -4.32
CA ALA A 89 3.05 -10.24 -4.87
C ALA A 89 4.12 -9.69 -5.82
N VAL A 90 3.76 -8.78 -6.74
CA VAL A 90 4.73 -8.19 -7.66
C VAL A 90 5.67 -7.20 -6.99
N THR A 91 5.19 -6.50 -5.94
CA THR A 91 6.04 -5.65 -5.11
C THR A 91 7.09 -6.48 -4.38
N HIS A 92 6.68 -7.58 -3.76
CA HIS A 92 7.61 -8.52 -3.11
C HIS A 92 8.66 -9.01 -4.09
N TRP A 93 8.25 -9.48 -5.28
CA TRP A 93 9.18 -9.94 -6.31
C TRP A 93 10.13 -8.83 -6.78
N ALA A 94 9.63 -7.62 -7.08
CA ALA A 94 10.47 -6.50 -7.49
C ALA A 94 11.48 -6.10 -6.40
N ILE A 95 11.06 -6.18 -5.14
CA ILE A 95 11.89 -5.95 -3.98
C ILE A 95 12.97 -7.04 -3.84
N GLU A 96 12.68 -8.31 -3.97
CA GLU A 96 13.66 -9.40 -3.81
C GLU A 96 14.82 -9.29 -4.80
N ILE A 97 14.57 -8.78 -6.01
CA ILE A 97 15.60 -8.64 -7.06
C ILE A 97 16.61 -7.51 -6.77
N ASP A 98 16.21 -6.47 -6.06
CA ASP A 98 17.05 -5.24 -5.86
C ASP A 98 17.49 -5.02 -4.41
N THR A 99 17.24 -5.95 -3.49
CA THR A 99 17.22 -5.62 -2.07
C THR A 99 18.09 -6.41 -1.12
N GLU A 100 19.36 -6.40 -1.32
CA GLU A 100 20.27 -6.45 -0.15
C GLU A 100 19.94 -5.28 0.82
N LYS A 101 19.66 -4.06 0.28
CA LYS A 101 19.37 -2.87 1.09
C LYS A 101 18.06 -2.90 1.90
N ILE A 102 16.96 -3.45 1.36
CA ILE A 102 15.68 -3.48 2.12
C ILE A 102 15.64 -4.67 3.09
N LYS A 103 16.32 -5.76 2.80
CA LYS A 103 16.46 -6.88 3.75
C LYS A 103 17.19 -6.46 5.03
N THR A 104 18.16 -5.55 4.89
CA THR A 104 18.97 -5.03 6.01
C THR A 104 18.29 -3.92 6.80
N LEU A 105 17.15 -3.37 6.32
CA LEU A 105 16.42 -2.36 7.07
C LEU A 105 15.90 -2.93 8.40
N ASP A 106 16.01 -2.13 9.44
CA ASP A 106 15.45 -2.46 10.75
C ASP A 106 13.91 -2.40 10.74
N THR A 107 13.33 -2.82 11.84
CA THR A 107 11.87 -2.86 12.02
C THR A 107 11.23 -1.48 11.93
N GLY A 108 11.90 -0.43 12.45
CA GLY A 108 11.40 0.94 12.40
C GLY A 108 11.25 1.46 10.98
N HIS A 109 12.26 1.27 10.14
CA HIS A 109 12.21 1.67 8.72
C HIS A 109 11.11 0.93 7.94
N LYS A 110 10.97 -0.39 8.13
CA LYS A 110 9.90 -1.17 7.49
C LYS A 110 8.51 -0.69 7.92
N THR A 111 8.35 -0.37 9.20
CA THR A 111 7.08 0.15 9.74
C THR A 111 6.76 1.53 9.15
N LEU A 112 7.75 2.42 9.03
CA LEU A 112 7.56 3.73 8.40
C LEU A 112 7.18 3.63 6.91
N MET A 113 7.73 2.66 6.17
CA MET A 113 7.31 2.41 4.78
C MET A 113 5.85 1.98 4.71
N ALA A 114 5.44 1.03 5.55
CA ALA A 114 4.05 0.56 5.62
C ALA A 114 3.10 1.68 6.06
N PHE A 115 3.51 2.49 7.05
CA PHE A 115 2.78 3.66 7.51
C PHE A 115 2.59 4.70 6.40
N GLY A 116 3.64 5.01 5.65
CA GLY A 116 3.58 5.92 4.49
C GLY A 116 2.62 5.41 3.41
N ALA A 117 2.64 4.10 3.12
CA ALA A 117 1.71 3.48 2.17
C ALA A 117 0.25 3.56 2.64
N ALA A 118 -0.04 3.25 3.91
CA ALA A 118 -1.37 3.38 4.49
C ALA A 118 -1.86 4.84 4.49
N SER A 119 -0.95 5.79 4.79
CA SER A 119 -1.24 7.22 4.77
C SER A 119 -1.60 7.72 3.37
N ALA A 120 -0.86 7.28 2.34
CA ALA A 120 -1.16 7.59 0.95
C ALA A 120 -2.52 7.01 0.54
N LEU A 121 -2.86 5.81 1.01
CA LEU A 121 -4.15 5.18 0.74
C LEU A 121 -5.30 6.02 1.27
N VAL A 122 -5.23 6.51 2.52
CA VAL A 122 -6.24 7.42 3.11
C VAL A 122 -6.29 8.73 2.34
N MET A 123 -5.15 9.34 2.05
CA MET A 123 -5.07 10.59 1.30
C MET A 123 -5.82 10.49 -0.04
N PHE A 124 -5.55 9.46 -0.83
CA PHE A 124 -6.24 9.25 -2.12
C PHE A 124 -7.72 8.90 -1.95
N ALA A 125 -8.08 8.11 -0.92
CA ALA A 125 -9.46 7.75 -0.65
C ALA A 125 -10.32 8.96 -0.25
N CYS A 126 -9.73 10.00 0.35
CA CYS A 126 -10.44 11.23 0.72
C CYS A 126 -10.80 12.10 -0.49
N ILE A 127 -10.10 11.99 -1.64
CA ILE A 127 -10.32 12.88 -2.79
C ILE A 127 -11.77 12.89 -3.28
N PRO A 128 -12.42 11.76 -3.56
CA PRO A 128 -13.82 11.77 -4.00
C PRO A 128 -14.79 12.23 -2.92
N GLU A 129 -14.42 12.19 -1.66
CA GLU A 129 -15.29 12.47 -0.51
C GLU A 129 -15.43 13.96 -0.17
N PHE A 130 -14.62 14.83 -0.81
CA PHE A 130 -14.68 16.28 -0.57
C PHE A 130 -16.03 16.90 -0.89
N THR A 131 -16.81 16.30 -1.78
CA THR A 131 -18.15 16.79 -2.15
C THR A 131 -19.20 16.44 -1.12
N SER A 132 -19.09 15.28 -0.47
CA SER A 132 -20.10 14.74 0.45
C SER A 132 -19.76 15.02 1.92
N TYR A 133 -18.48 14.93 2.27
CA TYR A 133 -17.99 15.06 3.65
C TYR A 133 -16.74 15.96 3.72
N PRO A 134 -16.84 17.26 3.35
CA PRO A 134 -15.67 18.12 3.14
C PRO A 134 -14.78 18.26 4.39
N GLY A 135 -15.35 18.30 5.58
CA GLY A 135 -14.58 18.42 6.83
C GLY A 135 -13.76 17.18 7.15
N GLN A 136 -14.41 16.02 7.14
CA GLN A 136 -13.76 14.74 7.41
C GLN A 136 -12.75 14.39 6.30
N ALA A 137 -13.11 14.60 5.04
CA ALA A 137 -12.23 14.38 3.90
C ALA A 137 -10.99 15.29 3.97
N ALA A 138 -11.16 16.58 4.31
CA ALA A 138 -10.04 17.50 4.48
C ALA A 138 -9.12 17.04 5.63
N TRP A 139 -9.68 16.63 6.77
CA TRP A 139 -8.91 16.09 7.89
C TRP A 139 -8.09 14.87 7.47
N GLY A 140 -8.73 13.86 6.89
CA GLY A 140 -8.06 12.64 6.45
C GLY A 140 -7.01 12.89 5.36
N PHE A 141 -7.30 13.79 4.41
CA PHE A 141 -6.37 14.17 3.36
C PHE A 141 -5.11 14.87 3.91
N VAL A 142 -5.29 15.88 4.76
CA VAL A 142 -4.16 16.62 5.34
C VAL A 142 -3.30 15.73 6.24
N VAL A 143 -3.92 14.94 7.12
CA VAL A 143 -3.17 14.01 7.97
C VAL A 143 -2.45 12.96 7.13
N GLY A 144 -3.12 12.40 6.11
CA GLY A 144 -2.50 11.45 5.18
C GLY A 144 -1.28 12.05 4.47
N LEU A 145 -1.43 13.25 3.90
CA LEU A 145 -0.34 13.96 3.22
C LEU A 145 0.84 14.26 4.15
N LEU A 146 0.59 14.81 5.33
CA LEU A 146 1.65 15.10 6.31
C LEU A 146 2.35 13.82 6.77
N SER A 147 1.62 12.73 6.93
CA SER A 147 2.17 11.43 7.33
C SER A 147 3.04 10.82 6.23
N VAL A 148 2.64 10.92 4.96
CA VAL A 148 3.48 10.51 3.81
C VAL A 148 4.77 11.31 3.78
N CYS A 149 4.68 12.65 3.87
CA CYS A 149 5.86 13.52 3.87
C CYS A 149 6.77 13.22 5.07
N GLY A 150 6.21 13.11 6.26
CA GLY A 150 6.96 12.79 7.48
C GLY A 150 7.66 11.44 7.41
N SER A 151 6.97 10.40 6.92
CA SER A 151 7.58 9.08 6.70
C SER A 151 8.72 9.13 5.69
N ALA A 152 8.55 9.87 4.60
CA ALA A 152 9.59 10.02 3.58
C ALA A 152 10.83 10.77 4.11
N VAL A 153 10.64 11.78 4.94
CA VAL A 153 11.73 12.52 5.58
C VAL A 153 12.49 11.63 6.56
N LEU A 154 11.78 10.94 7.47
CA LEU A 154 12.40 10.04 8.44
C LEU A 154 13.14 8.88 7.75
N PHE A 155 12.61 8.39 6.63
CA PHE A 155 13.23 7.30 5.88
C PHE A 155 14.46 7.73 5.08
N ARG A 156 14.42 8.91 4.42
CA ARG A 156 15.40 9.31 3.39
C ARG A 156 16.75 9.76 3.94
N GLY A 157 16.82 10.23 5.16
CA GLY A 157 18.02 10.86 5.71
C GLY A 157 18.85 9.98 6.62
N GLY A 158 18.46 8.71 6.87
CA GLY A 158 18.96 8.04 8.07
C GLY A 158 18.53 8.75 9.35
N MET A 159 17.61 9.74 9.21
CA MET A 159 17.19 10.61 10.32
C MET A 159 16.58 9.81 11.48
N LEU A 160 16.02 8.63 11.17
CA LEU A 160 15.50 7.73 12.20
C LEU A 160 16.61 7.31 13.19
N ASP A 161 17.86 7.18 12.71
CA ASP A 161 19.01 6.81 13.52
C ASP A 161 19.73 8.02 14.14
N GLU A 162 19.53 9.22 13.57
CA GLU A 162 20.14 10.47 14.02
C GLU A 162 19.25 11.28 14.99
N VAL A 163 17.91 11.07 14.93
CA VAL A 163 16.96 11.77 15.80
C VAL A 163 17.16 11.32 17.25
N ASN A 164 17.23 12.30 18.17
CA ASN A 164 17.30 12.03 19.60
C ASN A 164 16.12 11.13 20.04
N ALA A 165 16.43 10.10 20.85
CA ALA A 165 15.45 9.12 21.34
C ALA A 165 14.21 9.80 21.97
N GLN A 166 14.40 10.86 22.77
CA GLN A 166 13.30 11.59 23.38
C GLN A 166 12.40 12.27 22.34
N GLN A 167 12.96 12.85 21.27
CA GLN A 167 12.19 13.45 20.19
C GLN A 167 11.42 12.39 19.41
N LEU A 168 12.05 11.25 19.11
CA LEU A 168 11.42 10.15 18.42
C LEU A 168 10.24 9.57 19.22
N LYS A 169 10.38 9.49 20.54
CA LYS A 169 9.31 9.10 21.46
C LYS A 169 8.11 10.04 21.38
N VAL A 170 8.35 11.34 21.44
CA VAL A 170 7.29 12.35 21.31
C VAL A 170 6.59 12.25 19.95
N VAL A 171 7.35 12.12 18.86
CA VAL A 171 6.82 11.97 17.51
C VAL A 171 5.96 10.70 17.39
N SER A 172 6.42 9.58 17.92
CA SER A 172 5.66 8.31 17.86
C SER A 172 4.33 8.37 18.62
N ILE A 173 4.31 9.03 19.79
CA ILE A 173 3.09 9.25 20.57
C ILE A 173 2.11 10.17 19.82
N ILE A 174 2.61 11.24 19.19
CA ILE A 174 1.79 12.15 18.38
C ILE A 174 1.20 11.39 17.17
N MET A 175 2.01 10.60 16.47
CA MET A 175 1.55 9.77 15.35
C MET A 175 0.42 8.83 15.78
N PHE A 176 0.63 8.09 16.88
CA PHE A 176 -0.39 7.20 17.43
C PHE A 176 -1.67 7.95 17.78
N SER A 177 -1.58 9.10 18.47
CA SER A 177 -2.74 9.89 18.89
C SER A 177 -3.52 10.41 17.69
N ILE A 178 -2.85 10.98 16.69
CA ILE A 178 -3.49 11.49 15.48
C ILE A 178 -4.17 10.36 14.70
N TRP A 179 -3.49 9.23 14.50
CA TRP A 179 -4.06 8.13 13.74
C TRP A 179 -5.18 7.38 14.48
N SER A 180 -5.21 7.42 15.82
CA SER A 180 -6.38 6.99 16.61
C SER A 180 -7.61 7.84 16.27
N THR A 181 -7.43 9.17 16.14
CA THR A 181 -8.56 10.06 15.75
C THR A 181 -8.94 9.88 14.28
N VAL A 182 -7.98 9.66 13.37
CA VAL A 182 -8.27 9.38 11.95
C VAL A 182 -9.08 8.09 11.81
N ALA A 183 -8.63 7.00 12.43
CA ALA A 183 -9.36 5.74 12.40
C ALA A 183 -10.76 5.89 13.04
N GLY A 184 -10.85 6.52 14.20
CA GLY A 184 -12.13 6.72 14.87
C GLY A 184 -13.09 7.60 14.06
N ILE A 185 -12.68 8.80 13.69
CA ILE A 185 -13.58 9.74 13.00
C ILE A 185 -13.99 9.23 11.63
N LEU A 186 -13.03 8.81 10.79
CA LEU A 186 -13.31 8.49 9.39
C LEU A 186 -14.02 7.14 9.20
N THR A 187 -13.91 6.22 10.15
CA THR A 187 -14.56 4.91 10.01
C THR A 187 -15.86 4.74 10.83
N PHE A 188 -16.14 5.63 11.80
CA PHE A 188 -17.38 5.61 12.57
C PHE A 188 -18.29 6.82 12.30
N ASN A 189 -17.76 7.90 11.69
CA ASN A 189 -18.50 9.14 11.43
C ASN A 189 -18.22 9.67 10.00
N HIS A 190 -18.34 8.79 9.00
CA HIS A 190 -18.08 9.09 7.60
C HIS A 190 -16.64 9.59 7.29
N PRO A 191 -16.13 9.44 6.06
CA PRO A 191 -16.80 8.81 4.91
C PRO A 191 -16.56 7.29 4.77
N PHE A 192 -15.73 6.65 5.61
CA PHE A 192 -15.24 5.29 5.38
C PHE A 192 -15.90 4.23 6.28
N GLU A 193 -17.22 4.27 6.43
CA GLU A 193 -17.97 3.27 7.20
C GLU A 193 -18.02 1.90 6.51
N ILE A 194 -17.91 1.88 5.18
CA ILE A 194 -17.91 0.66 4.37
C ILE A 194 -16.48 0.23 4.09
N ALA A 195 -16.22 -1.06 4.24
CA ALA A 195 -14.90 -1.64 4.01
C ALA A 195 -14.44 -1.44 2.55
N GLY A 196 -13.39 -0.68 2.39
CA GLY A 196 -12.76 -0.29 1.13
C GLY A 196 -11.39 0.35 1.40
N ASN A 197 -10.82 1.05 0.42
CA ASN A 197 -9.48 1.63 0.54
C ASN A 197 -9.33 2.57 1.72
N GLY A 198 -10.27 3.49 1.93
CA GLY A 198 -10.25 4.44 3.04
C GLY A 198 -10.34 3.75 4.39
N TYR A 199 -11.27 2.79 4.55
CA TYR A 199 -11.42 2.01 5.78
C TYR A 199 -10.13 1.27 6.15
N PHE A 200 -9.60 0.46 5.21
CA PHE A 200 -8.37 -0.31 5.47
C PHE A 200 -7.14 0.59 5.64
N GLY A 201 -7.09 1.71 4.91
CA GLY A 201 -6.03 2.71 5.07
C GLY A 201 -6.01 3.32 6.46
N CYS A 202 -7.18 3.70 7.01
CA CYS A 202 -7.30 4.27 8.36
C CYS A 202 -6.83 3.27 9.43
N TRP A 203 -7.32 2.04 9.40
CA TRP A 203 -6.91 1.02 10.35
C TRP A 203 -5.45 0.58 10.15
N GLY A 204 -4.99 0.46 8.91
CA GLY A 204 -3.60 0.16 8.59
C GLY A 204 -2.63 1.23 9.12
N GLY A 205 -2.95 2.50 8.92
CA GLY A 205 -2.17 3.62 9.45
C GLY A 205 -2.13 3.63 10.98
N PHE A 206 -3.27 3.42 11.63
CA PHE A 206 -3.35 3.30 13.09
C PHE A 206 -2.50 2.14 13.63
N LEU A 207 -2.60 0.96 13.02
CA LEU A 207 -1.80 -0.20 13.43
C LEU A 207 -0.30 0.03 13.22
N CYS A 208 0.10 0.64 12.10
CA CYS A 208 1.50 1.00 11.86
C CYS A 208 2.00 2.04 12.87
N ALA A 209 1.20 3.06 13.19
CA ALA A 209 1.56 4.07 14.19
C ALA A 209 1.69 3.44 15.59
N THR A 210 0.78 2.51 15.96
CA THR A 210 0.86 1.76 17.21
C THR A 210 2.12 0.91 17.28
N TYR A 211 2.42 0.19 16.20
CA TYR A 211 3.60 -0.67 16.15
C TYR A 211 4.90 0.17 16.18
N PHE A 212 4.93 1.29 15.49
CA PHE A 212 6.07 2.21 15.52
C PHE A 212 6.29 2.81 16.91
N MET A 213 5.22 3.23 17.59
CA MET A 213 5.30 3.71 18.97
C MET A 213 5.85 2.64 19.91
N ASN A 214 5.35 1.41 19.80
CA ASN A 214 5.86 0.28 20.61
C ASN A 214 7.34 0.01 20.33
N TYR A 215 7.76 -0.01 19.06
CA TYR A 215 9.16 -0.17 18.67
C TYR A 215 10.07 0.90 19.28
N VAL A 216 9.65 2.17 19.26
CA VAL A 216 10.42 3.28 19.82
C VAL A 216 10.53 3.18 21.34
N LEU A 217 9.44 2.81 22.03
CA LEU A 217 9.42 2.68 23.49
C LEU A 217 10.25 1.50 23.98
N THR A 218 10.23 0.36 23.29
CA THR A 218 11.00 -0.84 23.70
C THR A 218 12.48 -0.72 23.37
N ARG A 219 12.87 0.04 22.33
CA ARG A 219 14.29 0.28 21.98
C ARG A 219 15.06 1.01 23.09
N GLU A 220 14.42 1.85 23.89
CA GLU A 220 15.06 2.55 25.02
C GLU A 220 15.39 1.60 26.18
N ASP A 221 14.55 0.59 26.41
CA ASP A 221 14.75 -0.34 27.53
C ASP A 221 15.98 -1.25 27.31
N ASP A 222 16.38 -1.47 26.04
CA ASP A 222 17.57 -2.26 25.68
C ASP A 222 18.88 -1.49 25.79
N LEU A 223 18.84 -0.16 26.02
CA LEU A 223 20.02 0.72 26.10
C LEU A 223 20.37 1.18 27.51
N VAL A 224 19.59 0.77 28.52
CA VAL A 224 19.79 1.02 29.96
C VAL A 224 20.26 -0.25 30.66
#